data_edd825ac4f917420c820fb41c45f08ad
#
_entry.id   edd825ac4f917420c820fb41c45f08ad
#
_cell.length_a   1.000
_cell.length_b   1.000
_cell.length_c   1.000
_cell.angle_alpha   90.00
_cell.angle_beta   90.00
_cell.angle_gamma   90.00
#
_symmetry.space_group_name_H-M   'P 1'
#
loop_
_entity.id
_entity.type
_entity.pdbx_description
1 polymer ?
#
loop_
_entity_poly.entity_id
_entity_poly.type
_entity_poly.pdbx_seq_one_letter_code
_entity_poly.pdbx_strand_id
1 'polypeptide(L)'
;MNVTRTFDLLERYRTNFSKPDALVSKKEGDWVKVSSQEYFDHSHYVAYGLLAKGFKKGDKVATISTNCPEWNIVDMGLAMAGIVHVPIFNTLNADEYAYIFDHAEIKAVFVSDFCTYEMIEPAVKQVKNVEFIYSFNKGSDAADWLEIIELGKQNESKFKQELEDIKDSIKPNDFATLIYTSGTTGKAKGVMLSHNNMVQNFLAASAIFNLKDDERYLSILPLCHVGGRLGNYQTQYSGTSIYYAENMGSIAKNMKEIQAAGFDAVPRILE
;
A
#
# COMPACT_ATOMS: atom_id res chain seq x y z
N MET A 1 20.16 -9.91 2.98
CA MET A 1 19.38 -9.40 4.13
C MET A 1 18.24 -10.37 4.41
N ASN A 2 18.01 -10.75 5.66
CA ASN A 2 16.89 -11.62 6.03
C ASN A 2 15.63 -10.77 6.23
N VAL A 3 14.56 -11.06 5.49
CA VAL A 3 13.27 -10.35 5.59
C VAL A 3 12.42 -11.03 6.65
N THR A 4 12.08 -10.32 7.72
CA THR A 4 11.29 -10.82 8.86
C THR A 4 10.04 -9.98 9.11
N ARG A 5 10.04 -8.73 8.62
CA ARG A 5 8.93 -7.78 8.69
C ARG A 5 8.64 -7.26 7.27
N THR A 6 7.43 -6.83 7.01
CA THR A 6 7.04 -6.42 5.64
C THR A 6 7.91 -5.28 5.10
N PHE A 7 8.26 -4.30 5.93
CA PHE A 7 9.09 -3.17 5.50
C PHE A 7 10.59 -3.52 5.31
N ASP A 8 11.07 -4.69 5.76
CA ASP A 8 12.42 -5.16 5.43
C ASP A 8 12.57 -5.39 3.91
N LEU A 9 11.44 -5.59 3.18
CA LEU A 9 11.42 -5.64 1.72
C LEU A 9 11.96 -4.37 1.06
N LEU A 10 11.61 -3.21 1.61
CA LEU A 10 12.02 -1.92 1.05
C LEU A 10 13.54 -1.75 1.07
N GLU A 11 14.17 -2.06 2.21
CA GLU A 11 15.63 -2.01 2.35
C GLU A 11 16.33 -3.05 1.47
N ARG A 12 15.77 -4.30 1.43
CA ARG A 12 16.27 -5.35 0.54
C ARG A 12 16.19 -4.92 -0.92
N TYR A 13 15.05 -4.33 -1.32
CA TYR A 13 14.84 -3.92 -2.70
C TYR A 13 15.83 -2.82 -3.10
N ARG A 14 15.99 -1.79 -2.27
CA ARG A 14 16.96 -0.72 -2.48
C ARG A 14 18.41 -1.22 -2.53
N THR A 15 18.80 -2.11 -1.62
CA THR A 15 20.18 -2.55 -1.45
C THR A 15 20.62 -3.52 -2.55
N ASN A 16 19.74 -4.46 -2.93
CA ASN A 16 20.08 -5.53 -3.86
C ASN A 16 19.71 -5.22 -5.30
N PHE A 17 18.74 -4.32 -5.53
CA PHE A 17 18.12 -4.10 -6.83
C PHE A 17 18.00 -2.58 -7.11
N SER A 18 19.10 -1.95 -7.55
CA SER A 18 19.05 -0.55 -7.97
C SER A 18 18.33 -0.43 -9.31
N LYS A 19 17.09 0.05 -9.30
CA LYS A 19 16.21 0.10 -10.47
C LYS A 19 15.65 1.49 -10.73
N PRO A 20 15.61 1.93 -12.00
CA PRO A 20 14.93 3.18 -12.37
C PRO A 20 13.40 3.03 -12.46
N ASP A 21 12.87 1.81 -12.43
CA ASP A 21 11.47 1.46 -12.68
C ASP A 21 10.97 0.41 -11.69
N ALA A 22 11.19 0.64 -10.40
CA ALA A 22 10.74 -0.24 -9.35
C ALA A 22 9.21 -0.38 -9.32
N LEU A 23 8.51 0.76 -9.38
CA LEU A 23 7.06 0.85 -9.44
C LEU A 23 6.68 1.74 -10.63
N VAL A 24 5.72 1.32 -11.44
CA VAL A 24 5.40 2.02 -12.69
C VAL A 24 3.89 2.06 -12.90
N SER A 25 3.34 3.25 -13.11
CA SER A 25 1.93 3.43 -13.47
C SER A 25 1.79 4.28 -14.73
N LYS A 26 0.66 4.17 -15.41
CA LYS A 26 0.40 4.94 -16.60
C LYS A 26 -0.34 6.22 -16.25
N LYS A 27 0.20 7.38 -16.66
CA LYS A 27 -0.42 8.70 -16.48
C LYS A 27 -0.47 9.38 -17.84
N GLU A 28 -1.65 9.81 -18.27
CA GLU A 28 -1.88 10.49 -19.56
C GLU A 28 -1.32 9.73 -20.79
N GLY A 29 -1.31 8.40 -20.71
CA GLY A 29 -0.83 7.53 -21.79
C GLY A 29 0.63 7.10 -21.68
N ASP A 30 1.43 7.73 -20.82
CA ASP A 30 2.86 7.43 -20.63
C ASP A 30 3.12 6.61 -19.35
N TRP A 31 4.07 5.67 -19.42
CA TRP A 31 4.52 4.91 -18.27
C TRP A 31 5.46 5.74 -17.37
N VAL A 32 4.93 6.25 -16.27
CA VAL A 32 5.66 7.02 -15.25
C VAL A 32 6.31 6.08 -14.26
N LYS A 33 7.60 6.24 -14.07
CA LYS A 33 8.45 5.36 -13.27
C LYS A 33 8.78 5.99 -11.93
N VAL A 34 8.81 5.17 -10.89
CA VAL A 34 9.37 5.45 -9.57
C VAL A 34 10.55 4.51 -9.39
N SER A 35 11.73 5.05 -9.17
CA SER A 35 12.94 4.28 -8.93
C SER A 35 12.92 3.61 -7.55
N SER A 36 13.78 2.62 -7.34
CA SER A 36 13.93 1.97 -6.03
C SER A 36 14.39 2.97 -4.95
N GLN A 37 15.17 3.98 -5.32
CA GLN A 37 15.60 5.03 -4.39
C GLN A 37 14.45 5.97 -4.03
N GLU A 38 13.67 6.45 -5.02
CA GLU A 38 12.49 7.28 -4.77
C GLU A 38 11.44 6.54 -3.94
N TYR A 39 11.23 5.25 -4.22
CA TYR A 39 10.33 4.42 -3.41
C TYR A 39 10.80 4.36 -1.95
N PHE A 40 12.09 4.14 -1.72
CA PHE A 40 12.68 4.13 -0.39
C PHE A 40 12.51 5.49 0.31
N ASP A 41 12.92 6.58 -0.33
CA ASP A 41 12.90 7.93 0.25
C ASP A 41 11.46 8.38 0.57
N HIS A 42 10.54 8.22 -0.39
CA HIS A 42 9.15 8.63 -0.19
C HIS A 42 8.45 7.82 0.91
N SER A 43 8.74 6.50 1.03
CA SER A 43 8.20 5.70 2.13
C SER A 43 8.69 6.19 3.50
N HIS A 44 9.96 6.61 3.60
CA HIS A 44 10.49 7.23 4.82
C HIS A 44 9.85 8.60 5.09
N TYR A 45 9.66 9.42 4.05
CA TYR A 45 8.99 10.71 4.21
C TYR A 45 7.53 10.56 4.63
N VAL A 46 6.80 9.55 4.14
CA VAL A 46 5.46 9.22 4.67
C VAL A 46 5.53 8.90 6.17
N ALA A 47 6.47 8.05 6.59
CA ALA A 47 6.64 7.70 8.01
C ALA A 47 6.95 8.94 8.86
N TYR A 48 7.92 9.77 8.47
CA TYR A 48 8.28 11.00 9.19
C TYR A 48 7.12 12.01 9.21
N GLY A 49 6.38 12.15 8.11
CA GLY A 49 5.23 13.05 8.00
C GLY A 49 4.10 12.66 8.94
N LEU A 50 3.81 11.35 9.05
CA LEU A 50 2.81 10.83 9.98
C LEU A 50 3.26 11.01 11.44
N LEU A 51 4.53 10.75 11.77
CA LEU A 51 5.07 11.03 13.10
C LEU A 51 4.98 12.53 13.43
N ALA A 52 5.26 13.41 12.47
CA ALA A 52 5.12 14.86 12.65
C ALA A 52 3.65 15.30 12.85
N LYS A 53 2.68 14.57 12.31
CA LYS A 53 1.25 14.73 12.58
C LYS A 53 0.79 14.12 13.93
N GLY A 54 1.70 13.49 14.67
CA GLY A 54 1.41 12.91 15.98
C GLY A 54 0.87 11.48 15.97
N PHE A 55 0.94 10.79 14.81
CA PHE A 55 0.62 9.36 14.74
C PHE A 55 1.62 8.54 15.57
N LYS A 56 1.13 7.42 16.10
CA LYS A 56 1.91 6.54 16.98
C LYS A 56 1.79 5.08 16.53
N LYS A 57 2.74 4.26 16.97
CA LYS A 57 2.66 2.79 16.81
C LYS A 57 1.31 2.28 17.32
N GLY A 58 0.62 1.49 16.50
CA GLY A 58 -0.70 0.92 16.77
C GLY A 58 -1.88 1.74 16.27
N ASP A 59 -1.69 3.01 15.89
CA ASP A 59 -2.71 3.77 15.17
C ASP A 59 -3.09 3.08 13.86
N LYS A 60 -4.28 3.35 13.34
CA LYS A 60 -4.77 2.69 12.14
C LYS A 60 -5.05 3.73 11.05
N VAL A 61 -4.54 3.45 9.87
CA VAL A 61 -4.70 4.30 8.68
C VAL A 61 -5.25 3.45 7.53
N ALA A 62 -6.29 3.95 6.87
CA ALA A 62 -6.90 3.27 5.74
C ALA A 62 -6.33 3.77 4.40
N THR A 63 -6.33 2.87 3.41
CA THR A 63 -6.22 3.23 1.99
C THR A 63 -7.42 2.71 1.22
N ILE A 64 -8.02 3.56 0.38
CA ILE A 64 -9.12 3.24 -0.52
C ILE A 64 -8.69 3.69 -1.91
N SER A 65 -8.11 2.79 -2.68
CA SER A 65 -7.45 3.15 -3.93
C SER A 65 -7.41 1.96 -4.90
N THR A 66 -7.35 2.28 -6.19
CA THR A 66 -6.86 1.35 -7.21
C THR A 66 -5.37 1.07 -6.99
N ASN A 67 -4.84 0.04 -7.67
CA ASN A 67 -3.42 -0.27 -7.60
C ASN A 67 -2.58 0.85 -8.20
N CYS A 68 -1.61 1.35 -7.42
CA CYS A 68 -0.71 2.43 -7.85
C CYS A 68 0.59 2.43 -7.02
N PRO A 69 1.65 3.11 -7.48
CA PRO A 69 2.89 3.28 -6.72
C PRO A 69 2.68 3.92 -5.34
N GLU A 70 1.80 4.91 -5.25
CA GLU A 70 1.49 5.67 -4.04
C GLU A 70 0.97 4.74 -2.92
N TRP A 71 0.17 3.73 -3.29
CA TRP A 71 -0.31 2.72 -2.34
C TRP A 71 0.86 1.98 -1.66
N ASN A 72 1.87 1.55 -2.44
CA ASN A 72 3.04 0.87 -1.88
C ASN A 72 3.91 1.79 -1.02
N ILE A 73 4.08 3.03 -1.44
CA ILE A 73 4.83 4.03 -0.69
C ILE A 73 4.20 4.25 0.68
N VAL A 74 2.87 4.42 0.72
CA VAL A 74 2.11 4.58 1.98
C VAL A 74 2.19 3.30 2.81
N ASP A 75 1.99 2.13 2.22
CA ASP A 75 2.06 0.83 2.91
C ASP A 75 3.37 0.62 3.66
N MET A 76 4.50 0.90 3.01
CA MET A 76 5.83 0.78 3.65
C MET A 76 6.05 1.86 4.71
N GLY A 77 5.60 3.09 4.46
CA GLY A 77 5.71 4.18 5.44
C GLY A 77 4.93 3.89 6.72
N LEU A 78 3.70 3.38 6.60
CA LEU A 78 2.87 2.93 7.72
C LEU A 78 3.55 1.79 8.49
N ALA A 79 4.03 0.78 7.77
CA ALA A 79 4.66 -0.38 8.37
C ALA A 79 5.93 -0.02 9.17
N MET A 80 6.77 0.89 8.67
CA MET A 80 7.96 1.38 9.36
C MET A 80 7.61 2.18 10.63
N ALA A 81 6.55 2.99 10.59
CA ALA A 81 6.08 3.75 11.75
C ALA A 81 5.27 2.90 12.74
N GLY A 82 5.11 1.60 12.50
CA GLY A 82 4.33 0.69 13.32
C GLY A 82 2.82 0.99 13.30
N ILE A 83 2.36 1.71 12.28
CA ILE A 83 0.95 2.04 12.06
C ILE A 83 0.29 0.88 11.31
N VAL A 84 -0.87 0.45 11.79
CA VAL A 84 -1.61 -0.66 11.18
C VAL A 84 -2.28 -0.20 9.91
N HIS A 85 -1.92 -0.79 8.79
CA HIS A 85 -2.53 -0.50 7.51
C HIS A 85 -3.88 -1.22 7.36
N VAL A 86 -4.93 -0.48 7.01
CA VAL A 86 -6.29 -0.99 6.77
C VAL A 86 -6.68 -0.72 5.31
N PRO A 87 -6.27 -1.58 4.36
CA PRO A 87 -6.66 -1.43 2.97
C PRO A 87 -8.12 -1.86 2.79
N ILE A 88 -8.92 -1.01 2.14
CA ILE A 88 -10.35 -1.20 1.97
C ILE A 88 -10.71 -1.15 0.47
N PHE A 89 -11.67 -1.99 0.06
CA PHE A 89 -12.19 -1.96 -1.31
C PHE A 89 -12.86 -0.63 -1.63
N ASN A 90 -12.70 -0.17 -2.86
CA ASN A 90 -13.31 1.07 -3.38
C ASN A 90 -14.72 0.87 -3.96
N THR A 91 -15.44 -0.19 -3.53
CA THR A 91 -16.76 -0.56 -4.04
C THR A 91 -17.82 -0.74 -2.95
N LEU A 92 -17.50 -0.31 -1.72
CA LEU A 92 -18.42 -0.36 -0.59
C LEU A 92 -19.38 0.83 -0.59
N ASN A 93 -20.50 0.72 0.13
CA ASN A 93 -21.39 1.84 0.36
C ASN A 93 -20.97 2.66 1.59
N ALA A 94 -21.60 3.83 1.79
CA ALA A 94 -21.23 4.77 2.87
C ALA A 94 -21.37 4.15 4.28
N ASP A 95 -22.40 3.34 4.53
CA ASP A 95 -22.62 2.73 5.84
C ASP A 95 -21.58 1.65 6.14
N GLU A 96 -21.13 0.91 5.12
CA GLU A 96 -20.04 -0.07 5.24
C GLU A 96 -18.71 0.62 5.53
N TYR A 97 -18.40 1.74 4.86
CA TYR A 97 -17.22 2.54 5.19
C TYR A 97 -17.30 3.11 6.61
N ALA A 98 -18.44 3.71 7.00
CA ALA A 98 -18.61 4.25 8.33
C ALA A 98 -18.41 3.18 9.41
N TYR A 99 -18.98 1.97 9.20
CA TYR A 99 -18.77 0.86 10.11
C TYR A 99 -17.29 0.47 10.22
N ILE A 100 -16.54 0.38 9.10
CA ILE A 100 -15.12 0.02 9.14
C ILE A 100 -14.31 1.13 9.82
N PHE A 101 -14.58 2.39 9.51
CA PHE A 101 -13.86 3.52 10.10
C PHE A 101 -14.03 3.58 11.62
N ASP A 102 -15.25 3.40 12.11
CA ASP A 102 -15.54 3.36 13.55
C ASP A 102 -14.95 2.12 14.22
N HIS A 103 -15.25 0.92 13.68
CA HIS A 103 -14.83 -0.35 14.26
C HIS A 103 -13.29 -0.53 14.30
N ALA A 104 -12.59 -0.05 13.28
CA ALA A 104 -11.13 -0.07 13.25
C ALA A 104 -10.50 1.15 13.92
N GLU A 105 -11.26 2.16 14.35
CA GLU A 105 -10.74 3.43 14.88
C GLU A 105 -9.76 4.10 13.90
N ILE A 106 -10.17 4.25 12.63
CA ILE A 106 -9.34 4.83 11.58
C ILE A 106 -9.08 6.31 11.86
N LYS A 107 -7.81 6.73 11.91
CA LYS A 107 -7.42 8.13 12.15
C LYS A 107 -7.19 8.91 10.86
N ALA A 108 -6.74 8.26 9.79
CA ALA A 108 -6.57 8.90 8.50
C ALA A 108 -6.93 7.94 7.36
N VAL A 109 -7.33 8.53 6.23
CA VAL A 109 -7.67 7.80 5.01
C VAL A 109 -6.88 8.38 3.83
N PHE A 110 -6.22 7.52 3.07
CA PHE A 110 -5.67 7.86 1.76
C PHE A 110 -6.61 7.34 0.67
N VAL A 111 -7.00 8.22 -0.25
CA VAL A 111 -7.88 7.89 -1.38
C VAL A 111 -7.16 8.06 -2.71
N SER A 112 -7.60 7.35 -3.76
CA SER A 112 -7.00 7.47 -5.09
C SER A 112 -7.23 8.84 -5.73
N ASP A 113 -8.46 9.38 -5.60
CA ASP A 113 -8.92 10.52 -6.39
C ASP A 113 -10.18 11.16 -5.82
N PHE A 114 -10.68 12.20 -6.53
CA PHE A 114 -11.91 12.92 -6.20
C PHE A 114 -13.14 12.01 -6.11
N CYS A 115 -13.32 11.08 -7.06
CA CYS A 115 -14.50 10.20 -7.04
C CYS A 115 -14.52 9.31 -5.80
N THR A 116 -13.33 8.80 -5.41
CA THR A 116 -13.19 8.00 -4.19
C THR A 116 -13.41 8.87 -2.94
N TYR A 117 -12.96 10.11 -2.94
CA TYR A 117 -13.22 11.05 -1.85
C TYR A 117 -14.73 11.31 -1.67
N GLU A 118 -15.45 11.65 -2.76
CA GLU A 118 -16.91 11.87 -2.70
C GLU A 118 -17.68 10.65 -2.18
N MET A 119 -17.21 9.45 -2.55
CA MET A 119 -17.83 8.20 -2.13
C MET A 119 -17.70 7.96 -0.62
N ILE A 120 -16.56 8.34 -0.01
CA ILE A 120 -16.33 8.13 1.44
C ILE A 120 -16.77 9.31 2.31
N GLU A 121 -16.92 10.51 1.75
CA GLU A 121 -17.25 11.72 2.51
C GLU A 121 -18.49 11.56 3.42
N PRO A 122 -19.60 10.95 2.95
CA PRO A 122 -20.76 10.69 3.80
C PRO A 122 -20.45 9.79 4.98
N ALA A 123 -19.55 8.82 4.82
CA ALA A 123 -19.13 7.92 5.90
C ALA A 123 -18.26 8.64 6.93
N VAL A 124 -17.33 9.48 6.46
CA VAL A 124 -16.47 10.28 7.34
C VAL A 124 -17.31 11.22 8.22
N LYS A 125 -18.37 11.81 7.69
CA LYS A 125 -19.29 12.68 8.45
C LYS A 125 -20.06 11.93 9.57
N GLN A 126 -20.15 10.60 9.50
CA GLN A 126 -20.84 9.78 10.52
C GLN A 126 -19.93 9.38 11.68
N VAL A 127 -18.61 9.47 11.53
CA VAL A 127 -17.63 9.04 12.54
C VAL A 127 -16.85 10.25 13.09
N LYS A 128 -16.17 10.06 14.22
CA LYS A 128 -15.42 11.16 14.88
C LYS A 128 -13.91 10.93 14.89
N ASN A 129 -13.47 9.75 14.54
CA ASN A 129 -12.09 9.31 14.66
C ASN A 129 -11.24 9.61 13.42
N VAL A 130 -11.85 9.85 12.26
CA VAL A 130 -11.11 10.24 11.04
C VAL A 130 -10.73 11.72 11.11
N GLU A 131 -9.45 12.00 11.31
CA GLU A 131 -8.91 13.36 11.48
C GLU A 131 -8.35 13.93 10.16
N PHE A 132 -7.88 13.06 9.25
CA PHE A 132 -7.21 13.47 8.03
C PHE A 132 -7.66 12.62 6.83
N ILE A 133 -7.81 13.27 5.67
CA ILE A 133 -8.05 12.60 4.39
C ILE A 133 -7.04 13.18 3.39
N TYR A 134 -6.29 12.28 2.74
CA TYR A 134 -5.30 12.61 1.71
C TYR A 134 -5.68 11.96 0.39
N SER A 135 -5.50 12.67 -0.72
CA SER A 135 -5.72 12.16 -2.07
C SER A 135 -4.41 11.98 -2.82
N PHE A 136 -4.25 10.85 -3.51
CA PHE A 136 -3.10 10.58 -4.38
C PHE A 136 -3.10 11.44 -5.65
N ASN A 137 -4.29 11.78 -6.16
CA ASN A 137 -4.46 12.63 -7.32
C ASN A 137 -5.08 13.96 -6.93
N LYS A 138 -4.61 15.04 -7.57
CA LYS A 138 -5.13 16.39 -7.34
C LYS A 138 -6.59 16.53 -7.78
N GLY A 139 -7.31 17.49 -7.21
CA GLY A 139 -8.67 17.85 -7.63
C GLY A 139 -9.77 17.38 -6.69
N SER A 140 -9.45 17.00 -5.46
CA SER A 140 -10.42 16.73 -4.38
C SER A 140 -10.33 17.81 -3.30
N ASP A 141 -11.35 17.89 -2.43
CA ASP A 141 -11.32 18.68 -1.20
C ASP A 141 -10.45 18.02 -0.10
N ALA A 142 -9.96 16.80 -0.34
CA ALA A 142 -8.94 16.16 0.48
C ALA A 142 -7.58 16.85 0.29
N ALA A 143 -6.76 16.83 1.33
CA ALA A 143 -5.38 17.30 1.25
C ALA A 143 -4.59 16.50 0.22
N ASP A 144 -3.66 17.13 -0.47
CA ASP A 144 -2.72 16.41 -1.36
C ASP A 144 -1.79 15.54 -0.52
N TRP A 145 -1.69 14.24 -0.82
CA TRP A 145 -0.80 13.33 -0.10
C TRP A 145 0.68 13.76 -0.15
N LEU A 146 1.06 14.56 -1.15
CA LEU A 146 2.40 15.16 -1.24
C LEU A 146 2.69 16.11 -0.06
N GLU A 147 1.67 16.62 0.62
CA GLU A 147 1.86 17.41 1.85
C GLU A 147 2.49 16.57 2.97
N ILE A 148 2.12 15.28 3.05
CA ILE A 148 2.75 14.34 4.01
C ILE A 148 4.20 14.06 3.63
N ILE A 149 4.49 13.88 2.35
CA ILE A 149 5.86 13.69 1.84
C ILE A 149 6.71 14.91 2.18
N GLU A 150 6.22 16.12 1.88
CA GLU A 150 6.96 17.36 2.12
C GLU A 150 7.16 17.62 3.63
N LEU A 151 6.10 17.39 4.43
CA LEU A 151 6.19 17.49 5.89
C LEU A 151 7.24 16.51 6.46
N GLY A 152 7.25 15.29 5.93
CA GLY A 152 8.22 14.28 6.34
C GLY A 152 9.65 14.67 5.98
N LYS A 153 9.86 15.16 4.77
CA LYS A 153 11.15 15.66 4.31
C LYS A 153 11.69 16.79 5.18
N GLN A 154 10.83 17.76 5.53
CA GLN A 154 11.19 18.89 6.41
C GLN A 154 11.50 18.45 7.84
N ASN A 155 10.96 17.32 8.29
CA ASN A 155 11.08 16.81 9.65
C ASN A 155 11.99 15.56 9.76
N GLU A 156 12.65 15.14 8.68
CA GLU A 156 13.52 13.95 8.66
C GLU A 156 14.55 13.98 9.81
N SER A 157 15.29 15.07 9.96
CA SER A 157 16.33 15.18 10.99
C SER A 157 15.77 15.03 12.41
N LYS A 158 14.53 15.46 12.63
CA LYS A 158 13.87 15.39 13.93
C LYS A 158 13.38 13.96 14.26
N PHE A 159 12.82 13.27 13.28
CA PHE A 159 12.15 11.98 13.51
C PHE A 159 12.98 10.77 13.06
N LYS A 160 14.16 10.98 12.48
CA LYS A 160 15.01 9.87 11.99
C LYS A 160 15.32 8.84 13.07
N GLN A 161 15.79 9.29 14.23
CA GLN A 161 16.14 8.38 15.33
C GLN A 161 14.88 7.72 15.91
N GLU A 162 13.79 8.49 16.09
CA GLU A 162 12.53 7.96 16.59
C GLU A 162 11.97 6.86 15.67
N LEU A 163 12.04 7.05 14.34
CA LEU A 163 11.62 6.05 13.38
C LEU A 163 12.46 4.77 13.47
N GLU A 164 13.81 4.89 13.61
CA GLU A 164 14.67 3.71 13.78
C GLU A 164 14.35 2.98 15.09
N ASP A 165 14.12 3.70 16.19
CA ASP A 165 13.73 3.11 17.47
C ASP A 165 12.37 2.37 17.36
N ILE A 166 11.41 2.94 16.63
CA ILE A 166 10.12 2.28 16.34
C ILE A 166 10.35 1.01 15.52
N LYS A 167 11.12 1.08 14.41
CA LYS A 167 11.44 -0.08 13.55
C LYS A 167 12.10 -1.20 14.36
N ASP A 168 13.01 -0.89 15.25
CA ASP A 168 13.70 -1.86 16.12
C ASP A 168 12.75 -2.49 17.16
N SER A 169 11.73 -1.74 17.58
CA SER A 169 10.71 -2.22 18.50
C SER A 169 9.70 -3.18 17.87
N ILE A 170 9.57 -3.18 16.53
CA ILE A 170 8.60 -4.01 15.81
C ILE A 170 9.12 -5.43 15.67
N LYS A 171 8.33 -6.40 16.15
CA LYS A 171 8.63 -7.83 16.06
C LYS A 171 7.87 -8.49 14.90
N PRO A 172 8.36 -9.62 14.38
CA PRO A 172 7.68 -10.33 13.28
C PRO A 172 6.21 -10.67 13.56
N ASN A 173 5.88 -10.97 14.79
CA ASN A 173 4.51 -11.31 15.20
C ASN A 173 3.65 -10.10 15.59
N ASP A 174 4.19 -8.87 15.51
CA ASP A 174 3.39 -7.68 15.74
C ASP A 174 2.35 -7.49 14.62
N PHE A 175 1.24 -6.88 14.99
CA PHE A 175 0.11 -6.60 14.13
C PHE A 175 0.50 -5.61 13.02
N ALA A 176 0.38 -6.03 11.77
CA ALA A 176 0.80 -5.25 10.61
C ALA A 176 -0.37 -4.67 9.82
N THR A 177 -1.45 -5.45 9.65
CA THR A 177 -2.56 -5.04 8.81
C THR A 177 -3.88 -5.66 9.23
N LEU A 178 -4.98 -4.93 8.98
CA LEU A 178 -6.35 -5.35 9.20
C LEU A 178 -7.09 -5.39 7.87
N ILE A 179 -7.50 -6.57 7.44
CA ILE A 179 -8.20 -6.78 6.17
C ILE A 179 -9.65 -7.15 6.45
N TYR A 180 -10.59 -6.35 5.95
CA TYR A 180 -12.01 -6.62 6.09
C TYR A 180 -12.51 -7.59 5.03
N THR A 181 -13.25 -8.60 5.46
CA THR A 181 -13.89 -9.60 4.58
C THR A 181 -15.39 -9.61 4.82
N SER A 182 -16.18 -9.95 3.79
CA SER A 182 -17.62 -10.16 3.92
C SER A 182 -17.90 -11.28 4.93
N GLY A 183 -18.45 -10.92 6.09
CA GLY A 183 -18.82 -11.89 7.12
C GLY A 183 -20.08 -12.68 6.72
N THR A 184 -20.13 -13.96 7.07
CA THR A 184 -21.34 -14.81 6.91
C THR A 184 -22.52 -14.32 7.73
N THR A 185 -22.30 -13.42 8.69
CA THR A 185 -23.30 -12.85 9.61
C THR A 185 -23.77 -11.44 9.24
N GLY A 186 -23.45 -10.95 8.04
CA GLY A 186 -23.92 -9.66 7.51
C GLY A 186 -22.96 -8.48 7.74
N LYS A 187 -22.22 -8.41 8.85
CA LYS A 187 -21.21 -7.36 9.07
C LYS A 187 -19.82 -7.84 8.67
N ALA A 188 -19.03 -6.96 8.04
CA ALA A 188 -17.65 -7.25 7.68
C ALA A 188 -16.80 -7.56 8.92
N LYS A 189 -15.91 -8.55 8.81
CA LYS A 189 -14.99 -8.96 9.87
C LYS A 189 -13.57 -8.53 9.52
N GLY A 190 -12.88 -7.93 10.50
CA GLY A 190 -11.48 -7.54 10.36
C GLY A 190 -10.55 -8.71 10.66
N VAL A 191 -9.85 -9.19 9.66
CA VAL A 191 -8.82 -10.24 9.79
C VAL A 191 -7.50 -9.57 10.15
N MET A 192 -6.98 -9.88 11.33
CA MET A 192 -5.70 -9.38 11.83
C MET A 192 -4.55 -10.22 11.29
N LEU A 193 -3.59 -9.60 10.60
CA LEU A 193 -2.39 -10.28 10.11
C LEU A 193 -1.14 -9.61 10.68
N SER A 194 -0.18 -10.44 11.13
CA SER A 194 1.13 -9.99 11.55
C SER A 194 2.09 -9.83 10.37
N HIS A 195 3.22 -9.15 10.59
CA HIS A 195 4.31 -9.13 9.62
C HIS A 195 4.74 -10.54 9.22
N ASN A 196 4.85 -11.46 10.20
CA ASN A 196 5.25 -12.84 9.95
C ASN A 196 4.24 -13.60 9.07
N ASN A 197 2.93 -13.39 9.25
CA ASN A 197 1.93 -14.01 8.36
C ASN A 197 2.16 -13.62 6.91
N MET A 198 2.41 -12.35 6.63
CA MET A 198 2.67 -11.86 5.28
C MET A 198 4.01 -12.36 4.75
N VAL A 199 5.07 -12.26 5.55
CA VAL A 199 6.44 -12.64 5.17
C VAL A 199 6.53 -14.12 4.82
N GLN A 200 6.02 -15.02 5.65
CA GLN A 200 6.09 -16.46 5.39
C GLN A 200 5.36 -16.84 4.10
N ASN A 201 4.24 -16.18 3.81
CA ASN A 201 3.48 -16.45 2.59
C ASN A 201 4.24 -16.04 1.33
N PHE A 202 4.76 -14.81 1.23
CA PHE A 202 5.47 -14.42 0.01
C PHE A 202 6.82 -15.12 -0.15
N LEU A 203 7.50 -15.51 0.95
CA LEU A 203 8.69 -16.33 0.86
C LEU A 203 8.37 -17.72 0.31
N ALA A 204 7.28 -18.35 0.76
CA ALA A 204 6.82 -19.63 0.23
C ALA A 204 6.47 -19.52 -1.26
N ALA A 205 5.74 -18.45 -1.66
CA ALA A 205 5.41 -18.18 -3.05
C ALA A 205 6.68 -17.95 -3.90
N SER A 206 7.64 -17.18 -3.39
CA SER A 206 8.92 -16.92 -4.09
C SER A 206 9.77 -18.16 -4.32
N ALA A 207 9.63 -19.20 -3.48
CA ALA A 207 10.29 -20.46 -3.70
C ALA A 207 9.71 -21.28 -4.86
N ILE A 208 8.47 -20.98 -5.27
CA ILE A 208 7.77 -21.68 -6.35
C ILE A 208 7.84 -20.88 -7.65
N PHE A 209 7.56 -19.57 -7.56
CA PHE A 209 7.52 -18.67 -8.73
C PHE A 209 8.85 -17.92 -8.82
N ASN A 210 9.66 -18.28 -9.81
CA ASN A 210 11.00 -17.75 -10.01
C ASN A 210 10.97 -16.48 -10.87
N LEU A 211 10.43 -15.39 -10.32
CA LEU A 211 10.52 -14.07 -10.94
C LEU A 211 11.96 -13.53 -10.86
N LYS A 212 12.42 -12.89 -11.91
CA LYS A 212 13.77 -12.32 -12.01
C LYS A 212 13.73 -10.80 -11.90
N ASP A 213 14.86 -10.23 -11.51
CA ASP A 213 14.99 -8.79 -11.32
C ASP A 213 14.98 -7.98 -12.62
N ASP A 214 15.29 -8.58 -13.78
CA ASP A 214 15.20 -7.96 -15.10
C ASP A 214 13.80 -8.08 -15.75
N GLU A 215 12.87 -8.77 -15.11
CA GLU A 215 11.50 -8.97 -15.58
C GLU A 215 10.54 -7.87 -15.11
N ARG A 216 9.35 -7.84 -15.72
CA ARG A 216 8.24 -6.93 -15.42
C ARG A 216 7.00 -7.73 -15.07
N TYR A 217 6.38 -7.34 -13.98
CA TYR A 217 5.16 -7.95 -13.48
C TYR A 217 4.00 -6.97 -13.62
N LEU A 218 2.84 -7.41 -14.13
CA LEU A 218 1.64 -6.59 -14.22
C LEU A 218 0.73 -6.84 -13.01
N SER A 219 0.61 -5.85 -12.13
CA SER A 219 -0.28 -5.87 -10.98
C SER A 219 -1.71 -5.61 -11.41
N ILE A 220 -2.58 -6.62 -11.24
CA ILE A 220 -4.00 -6.60 -11.65
C ILE A 220 -4.92 -6.78 -10.43
N LEU A 221 -4.63 -7.78 -9.58
CA LEU A 221 -5.44 -8.05 -8.41
C LEU A 221 -5.40 -6.90 -7.41
N PRO A 222 -6.55 -6.51 -6.83
CA PRO A 222 -6.61 -5.41 -5.89
C PRO A 222 -5.64 -5.57 -4.71
N LEU A 223 -4.84 -4.56 -4.41
CA LEU A 223 -3.89 -4.56 -3.30
C LEU A 223 -4.56 -4.54 -1.92
N CYS A 224 -5.83 -4.14 -1.85
CA CYS A 224 -6.65 -4.28 -0.65
C CYS A 224 -7.03 -5.73 -0.34
N HIS A 225 -6.90 -6.65 -1.30
CA HIS A 225 -7.07 -8.08 -1.10
C HIS A 225 -5.74 -8.76 -0.79
N VAL A 226 -5.74 -9.70 0.17
CA VAL A 226 -4.51 -10.40 0.60
C VAL A 226 -3.75 -11.06 -0.57
N GLY A 227 -4.44 -11.62 -1.55
CA GLY A 227 -3.82 -12.26 -2.73
C GLY A 227 -3.02 -11.27 -3.58
N GLY A 228 -3.63 -10.13 -3.96
CA GLY A 228 -2.95 -9.09 -4.74
C GLY A 228 -1.76 -8.50 -3.99
N ARG A 229 -1.92 -8.26 -2.67
CA ARG A 229 -0.84 -7.75 -1.83
C ARG A 229 0.32 -8.77 -1.69
N LEU A 230 0.00 -10.05 -1.63
CA LEU A 230 0.99 -11.12 -1.55
C LEU A 230 1.85 -11.20 -2.82
N GLY A 231 1.21 -11.20 -4.00
CA GLY A 231 1.92 -11.16 -5.28
C GLY A 231 2.79 -9.92 -5.41
N ASN A 232 2.29 -8.77 -4.95
CA ASN A 232 3.03 -7.52 -4.92
C ASN A 232 4.30 -7.62 -4.02
N TYR A 233 4.21 -8.21 -2.83
CA TYR A 233 5.38 -8.40 -1.95
C TYR A 233 6.37 -9.44 -2.50
N GLN A 234 5.87 -10.52 -3.10
CA GLN A 234 6.70 -11.51 -3.78
C GLN A 234 7.52 -10.89 -4.90
N THR A 235 6.88 -10.05 -5.71
CA THR A 235 7.52 -9.32 -6.81
C THR A 235 8.63 -8.40 -6.29
N GLN A 236 8.37 -7.66 -5.21
CA GLN A 236 9.39 -6.84 -4.55
C GLN A 236 10.54 -7.68 -3.98
N TYR A 237 10.24 -8.82 -3.37
CA TYR A 237 11.27 -9.73 -2.84
C TYR A 237 12.20 -10.24 -3.94
N SER A 238 11.68 -10.51 -5.12
CA SER A 238 12.43 -10.95 -6.30
C SER A 238 13.20 -9.83 -7.02
N GLY A 239 12.91 -8.57 -6.69
CA GLY A 239 13.51 -7.40 -7.38
C GLY A 239 12.89 -7.07 -8.73
N THR A 240 11.79 -7.74 -9.08
CA THR A 240 11.07 -7.54 -10.34
C THR A 240 10.35 -6.18 -10.35
N SER A 241 10.30 -5.50 -11.50
CA SER A 241 9.58 -4.23 -11.64
C SER A 241 8.08 -4.44 -11.66
N ILE A 242 7.33 -3.64 -10.88
CA ILE A 242 5.87 -3.72 -10.78
C ILE A 242 5.23 -2.65 -11.65
N TYR A 243 4.45 -3.07 -12.62
CA TYR A 243 3.63 -2.22 -13.48
C TYR A 243 2.16 -2.37 -13.07
N TYR A 244 1.47 -1.27 -12.86
CA TYR A 244 0.07 -1.28 -12.46
C TYR A 244 -0.83 -1.15 -13.69
N ALA A 245 -1.78 -2.07 -13.84
CA ALA A 245 -2.75 -2.01 -14.92
C ALA A 245 -3.63 -0.75 -14.78
N GLU A 246 -3.89 -0.05 -15.89
CA GLU A 246 -4.73 1.15 -15.89
C GLU A 246 -6.17 0.85 -15.45
N ASN A 247 -6.72 -0.25 -15.97
CA ASN A 247 -8.05 -0.77 -15.65
C ASN A 247 -8.20 -2.18 -16.23
N MET A 248 -9.31 -2.84 -15.93
CA MET A 248 -9.59 -4.21 -16.40
C MET A 248 -9.63 -4.34 -17.93
N GLY A 249 -10.14 -3.33 -18.64
CA GLY A 249 -10.22 -3.35 -20.12
C GLY A 249 -8.89 -3.19 -20.83
N SER A 250 -7.87 -2.66 -20.13
CA SER A 250 -6.55 -2.40 -20.70
C SER A 250 -5.51 -3.50 -20.44
N ILE A 251 -5.86 -4.54 -19.68
CA ILE A 251 -4.91 -5.59 -19.26
C ILE A 251 -4.12 -6.16 -20.43
N ALA A 252 -4.82 -6.66 -21.48
CA ALA A 252 -4.16 -7.27 -22.63
C ALA A 252 -3.25 -6.29 -23.41
N LYS A 253 -3.63 -5.01 -23.46
CA LYS A 253 -2.82 -3.95 -24.06
C LYS A 253 -1.60 -3.67 -23.20
N ASN A 254 -1.80 -3.48 -21.91
CA ASN A 254 -0.69 -3.20 -20.99
C ASN A 254 0.31 -4.35 -20.94
N MET A 255 -0.14 -5.62 -20.90
CA MET A 255 0.74 -6.79 -20.95
C MET A 255 1.66 -6.77 -22.19
N LYS A 256 1.11 -6.44 -23.37
CA LYS A 256 1.88 -6.36 -24.62
C LYS A 256 2.86 -5.19 -24.61
N GLU A 257 2.44 -4.02 -24.11
CA GLU A 257 3.28 -2.82 -24.06
C GLU A 257 4.53 -3.03 -23.19
N ILE A 258 4.36 -3.66 -22.01
CA ILE A 258 5.46 -3.85 -21.07
C ILE A 258 6.18 -5.20 -21.23
N GLN A 259 5.68 -6.08 -22.10
CA GLN A 259 6.18 -7.46 -22.23
C GLN A 259 6.23 -8.17 -20.87
N ALA A 260 5.08 -8.18 -20.16
CA ALA A 260 4.99 -8.74 -18.81
C ALA A 260 5.42 -10.21 -18.79
N ALA A 261 6.33 -10.56 -17.87
CA ALA A 261 6.73 -11.94 -17.61
C ALA A 261 5.67 -12.71 -16.79
N GLY A 262 4.85 -11.98 -16.03
CA GLY A 262 3.80 -12.59 -15.22
C GLY A 262 2.78 -11.57 -14.67
N PHE A 263 1.69 -12.12 -14.17
CA PHE A 263 0.64 -11.41 -13.44
C PHE A 263 -0.14 -12.40 -12.57
N ASP A 264 -0.76 -11.92 -11.51
CA ASP A 264 -1.69 -12.72 -10.72
C ASP A 264 -3.12 -12.48 -11.21
N ALA A 265 -3.88 -13.55 -11.37
CA ALA A 265 -5.28 -13.49 -11.78
C ALA A 265 -6.14 -14.50 -11.02
N VAL A 266 -7.43 -14.18 -10.90
CA VAL A 266 -8.46 -15.17 -10.55
C VAL A 266 -9.09 -15.71 -11.81
N PRO A 267 -9.69 -16.93 -11.82
CA PRO A 267 -10.23 -17.55 -13.03
C PRO A 267 -11.15 -16.62 -13.84
N ARG A 268 -11.98 -15.82 -13.20
CA ARG A 268 -12.89 -14.85 -13.83
C ARG A 268 -12.19 -13.77 -14.69
N ILE A 269 -10.91 -13.53 -14.47
CA ILE A 269 -10.13 -12.56 -15.29
C ILE A 269 -9.66 -13.21 -16.60
N LEU A 270 -9.58 -14.54 -16.62
CA LEU A 270 -9.10 -15.33 -17.76
C LEU A 270 -10.25 -15.79 -18.70
N GLU A 271 -11.49 -15.68 -18.25
CA GLU A 271 -12.74 -15.95 -19.01
C GLU A 271 -13.19 -14.71 -19.79
#